data_4b66039aff169f6b4f1b97f82f4f568e
#
_entry.id   4b66039aff169f6b4f1b97f82f4f568e
#
_cell.length_a   1.000
_cell.length_b   1.000
_cell.length_c   1.000
_cell.angle_alpha   90.00
_cell.angle_beta   90.00
_cell.angle_gamma   90.00
#
_symmetry.space_group_name_H-M   'P 1'
#
loop_
_entity.id
_entity.type
_entity.pdbx_description
1 polymer ?
#
loop_
_entity_poly.entity_id
_entity_poly.type
_entity_poly.pdbx_seq_one_letter_code
_entity_poly.pdbx_strand_id
1 'polypeptide(L)'
;TSAGLTRNLLMFICDAYEEQKVADKGNDDDWRTVLHFHPVIAPITVAVLPLMKKDGLAELAQDIQAELREDFRTDYDQAGAIGKRYRRQDEAGTPFCVTVDYDSKEDGTVTLRFRDSMQQIRVPRSELSNRIRTEIKNYTRV
;
A
#
# COMPACT_ATOMS: atom_id res chain seq x y z
N THR A 1 5.12 -23.66 -26.71
CA THR A 1 5.97 -23.17 -25.60
C THR A 1 5.30 -23.43 -24.26
N SER A 2 6.04 -23.96 -23.29
CA SER A 2 5.56 -24.15 -21.92
C SER A 2 6.38 -23.29 -20.96
N ALA A 3 5.71 -22.73 -19.96
CA ALA A 3 6.35 -21.98 -18.89
C ALA A 3 5.92 -22.56 -17.54
N GLY A 4 6.90 -22.84 -16.66
CA GLY A 4 6.61 -23.33 -15.31
C GLY A 4 6.11 -22.21 -14.42
N LEU A 5 4.86 -22.31 -13.94
CA LEU A 5 4.23 -21.30 -13.07
C LEU A 5 5.07 -21.01 -11.82
N THR A 6 5.51 -22.07 -11.12
CA THR A 6 6.31 -21.95 -9.89
C THR A 6 7.67 -21.29 -10.13
N ARG A 7 8.32 -21.59 -11.26
CA ARG A 7 9.59 -20.98 -11.64
C ARG A 7 9.44 -19.48 -11.92
N ASN A 8 8.38 -19.10 -12.63
CA ASN A 8 8.08 -17.70 -12.91
C ASN A 8 7.76 -16.94 -11.61
N LEU A 9 6.99 -17.56 -10.70
CA LEU A 9 6.72 -16.96 -9.39
C LEU A 9 8.01 -16.70 -8.62
N LEU A 10 8.91 -17.68 -8.53
CA LEU A 10 10.20 -17.53 -7.87
C LEU A 10 11.04 -16.41 -8.51
N MET A 11 11.08 -16.35 -9.85
CA MET A 11 11.78 -15.31 -10.58
C MET A 11 11.25 -13.91 -10.23
N PHE A 12 9.92 -13.72 -10.22
CA PHE A 12 9.32 -12.43 -9.87
C PHE A 12 9.60 -12.03 -8.43
N ILE A 13 9.58 -12.99 -7.49
CA ILE A 13 9.90 -12.71 -6.07
C ILE A 13 11.38 -12.30 -5.94
N CYS A 14 12.30 -13.05 -6.55
CA CYS A 14 13.74 -12.73 -6.50
C CYS A 14 14.07 -11.39 -7.16
N ASP A 15 13.42 -11.07 -8.28
CA ASP A 15 13.60 -9.78 -8.96
C ASP A 15 13.04 -8.60 -8.16
N ALA A 16 11.92 -8.82 -7.47
CA ALA A 16 11.24 -7.78 -6.69
C ALA A 16 11.84 -7.54 -5.31
N TYR A 17 12.58 -8.51 -4.76
CA TYR A 17 13.10 -8.45 -3.40
C TYR A 17 14.22 -7.42 -3.23
N GLU A 18 14.10 -6.58 -2.22
CA GLU A 18 15.12 -5.62 -1.83
C GLU A 18 15.10 -5.38 -0.32
N GLU A 19 16.28 -5.27 0.29
CA GLU A 19 16.45 -4.74 1.64
C GLU A 19 16.95 -3.30 1.55
N GLN A 20 16.16 -2.36 2.07
CA GLN A 20 16.47 -0.94 2.03
C GLN A 20 16.72 -0.40 3.41
N LYS A 21 17.81 0.38 3.57
CA LYS A 21 18.05 1.16 4.78
C LYS A 21 17.07 2.35 4.80
N VAL A 22 16.33 2.46 5.87
CA VAL A 22 15.39 3.57 6.06
C VAL A 22 16.12 4.66 6.85
N ALA A 23 16.35 5.80 6.21
CA ALA A 23 16.86 6.97 6.89
C ALA A 23 15.73 7.59 7.74
N ASP A 24 15.52 7.08 8.95
CA ASP A 24 14.59 7.69 9.91
C ASP A 24 15.36 8.12 11.16
N LYS A 25 15.06 9.34 11.56
CA LYS A 25 15.37 10.09 12.80
C LYS A 25 16.25 9.37 13.84
N GLY A 26 17.53 9.15 13.50
CA GLY A 26 18.55 8.84 14.50
C GLY A 26 18.77 7.36 14.81
N ASN A 27 18.17 6.43 14.09
CA ASN A 27 18.45 5.01 14.20
C ASN A 27 19.12 4.51 12.92
N ASP A 28 20.42 4.33 12.96
CA ASP A 28 21.26 3.95 11.80
C ASP A 28 21.01 2.50 11.33
N ASP A 29 20.23 1.72 12.09
CA ASP A 29 19.97 0.30 11.86
C ASP A 29 18.52 -0.04 11.48
N ASP A 30 17.71 0.93 11.03
CA ASP A 30 16.36 0.63 10.59
C ASP A 30 16.35 0.19 9.13
N TRP A 31 16.09 -1.09 8.89
CA TRP A 31 15.97 -1.71 7.58
C TRP A 31 14.53 -2.08 7.28
N ARG A 32 14.13 -1.98 6.03
CA ARG A 32 12.87 -2.53 5.54
C ARG A 32 13.10 -3.55 4.43
N THR A 33 12.36 -4.64 4.46
CA THR A 33 12.25 -5.58 3.36
C THR A 33 11.09 -5.13 2.47
N VAL A 34 11.32 -5.08 1.17
CA VAL A 34 10.33 -4.65 0.18
C VAL A 34 10.29 -5.64 -0.97
N LEU A 35 9.09 -5.96 -1.45
CA LEU A 35 8.88 -6.62 -2.72
C LEU A 35 8.37 -5.59 -3.74
N HIS A 36 9.23 -5.16 -4.64
CA HIS A 36 8.93 -4.17 -5.69
C HIS A 36 8.17 -4.78 -6.88
N PHE A 37 7.05 -5.45 -6.58
CA PHE A 37 6.19 -5.94 -7.66
C PHE A 37 5.61 -4.79 -8.47
N HIS A 38 5.54 -4.98 -9.78
CA HIS A 38 4.73 -4.10 -10.62
C HIS A 38 3.27 -4.12 -10.11
N PRO A 39 2.57 -2.98 -9.99
CA PRO A 39 1.23 -2.92 -9.40
C PRO A 39 0.21 -3.87 -10.03
N VAL A 40 0.36 -4.19 -11.32
CA VAL A 40 -0.53 -5.12 -12.04
C VAL A 40 -0.39 -6.56 -11.55
N ILE A 41 0.82 -6.99 -11.15
CA ILE A 41 1.10 -8.36 -10.68
C ILE A 41 1.15 -8.49 -9.17
N ALA A 42 1.17 -7.39 -8.42
CA ALA A 42 1.16 -7.42 -6.96
C ALA A 42 -0.07 -8.21 -6.45
N PRO A 43 0.09 -9.11 -5.46
CA PRO A 43 -1.03 -9.89 -4.91
C PRO A 43 -2.18 -9.01 -4.39
N ILE A 44 -1.82 -7.93 -3.71
CA ILE A 44 -2.71 -6.88 -3.24
C ILE A 44 -2.27 -5.57 -3.90
N THR A 45 -3.20 -4.84 -4.48
CA THR A 45 -2.92 -3.55 -5.12
C THR A 45 -2.98 -2.40 -4.12
N VAL A 46 -3.97 -2.44 -3.23
CA VAL A 46 -4.23 -1.36 -2.27
C VAL A 46 -4.54 -1.93 -0.89
N ALA A 47 -3.85 -1.49 0.14
CA ALA A 47 -4.21 -1.78 1.53
C ALA A 47 -4.87 -0.57 2.18
N VAL A 48 -5.99 -0.78 2.88
CA VAL A 48 -6.70 0.27 3.61
C VAL A 48 -6.46 0.11 5.11
N LEU A 49 -5.93 1.14 5.72
CA LEU A 49 -5.38 1.14 7.07
C LEU A 49 -6.03 2.25 7.90
N PRO A 50 -7.01 1.97 8.79
CA PRO A 50 -7.50 2.99 9.70
C PRO A 50 -6.41 3.37 10.70
N LEU A 51 -6.16 4.65 10.91
CA LEU A 51 -5.13 5.11 11.87
C LEU A 51 -5.37 4.53 13.26
N MET A 52 -6.63 4.54 13.70
CA MET A 52 -7.10 3.98 14.97
C MET A 52 -8.37 3.17 14.78
N LYS A 53 -8.65 2.26 15.75
CA LYS A 53 -9.87 1.42 15.76
C LYS A 53 -11.10 2.12 16.32
N LYS A 54 -10.97 3.38 16.76
CA LYS A 54 -11.98 4.15 17.49
C LYS A 54 -12.58 5.23 16.59
N ASP A 55 -13.62 5.84 17.09
CA ASP A 55 -14.22 7.07 16.55
C ASP A 55 -14.76 6.95 15.12
N GLY A 56 -15.18 5.74 14.70
CA GLY A 56 -15.75 5.51 13.37
C GLY A 56 -14.72 5.46 12.23
N LEU A 57 -13.41 5.49 12.53
CA LEU A 57 -12.38 5.39 11.50
C LEU A 57 -12.29 4.00 10.88
N ALA A 58 -12.57 2.96 11.68
CA ALA A 58 -12.57 1.59 11.18
C ALA A 58 -13.71 1.35 10.19
N GLU A 59 -14.90 1.85 10.49
CA GLU A 59 -16.08 1.76 9.64
C GLU A 59 -15.86 2.55 8.34
N LEU A 60 -15.36 3.78 8.44
CA LEU A 60 -15.01 4.60 7.27
C LEU A 60 -13.96 3.92 6.38
N ALA A 61 -12.96 3.27 6.99
CA ALA A 61 -11.95 2.54 6.25
C ALA A 61 -12.51 1.31 5.54
N GLN A 62 -13.47 0.61 6.15
CA GLN A 62 -14.17 -0.52 5.52
C GLN A 62 -15.04 -0.06 4.35
N ASP A 63 -15.72 1.07 4.46
CA ASP A 63 -16.48 1.66 3.37
C ASP A 63 -15.59 2.02 2.17
N ILE A 64 -14.45 2.66 2.45
CA ILE A 64 -13.45 2.98 1.41
C ILE A 64 -12.88 1.70 0.79
N GLN A 65 -12.61 0.67 1.60
CA GLN A 65 -12.17 -0.61 1.07
C GLN A 65 -13.22 -1.25 0.15
N ALA A 66 -14.49 -1.20 0.54
CA ALA A 66 -15.59 -1.74 -0.27
C ALA A 66 -15.67 -1.06 -1.64
N GLU A 67 -15.54 0.27 -1.69
CA GLU A 67 -15.47 1.02 -2.95
C GLU A 67 -14.26 0.62 -3.81
N LEU A 68 -13.07 0.52 -3.20
CA LEU A 68 -11.85 0.17 -3.93
C LEU A 68 -11.85 -1.28 -4.42
N ARG A 69 -12.58 -2.20 -3.77
CA ARG A 69 -12.70 -3.61 -4.20
C ARG A 69 -13.40 -3.79 -5.54
N GLU A 70 -14.18 -2.83 -5.99
CA GLU A 70 -14.79 -2.88 -7.31
C GLU A 70 -13.74 -2.83 -8.44
N ASP A 71 -12.61 -2.17 -8.17
CA ASP A 71 -11.57 -1.91 -9.18
C ASP A 71 -10.24 -2.62 -8.91
N PHE A 72 -9.94 -2.91 -7.64
CA PHE A 72 -8.61 -3.36 -7.21
C PHE A 72 -8.67 -4.56 -6.27
N ARG A 73 -7.57 -5.31 -6.20
CA ARG A 73 -7.34 -6.28 -5.12
C ARG A 73 -6.94 -5.52 -3.86
N THR A 74 -7.77 -5.61 -2.82
CA THR A 74 -7.58 -4.83 -1.60
C THR A 74 -7.33 -5.70 -0.38
N ASP A 75 -6.59 -5.16 0.58
CA ASP A 75 -6.42 -5.70 1.93
C ASP A 75 -6.88 -4.67 2.96
N TYR A 76 -7.22 -5.14 4.15
CA TYR A 76 -7.60 -4.31 5.29
C TYR A 76 -6.84 -4.76 6.52
N ASP A 77 -6.08 -3.86 7.14
CA ASP A 77 -5.31 -4.17 8.34
C ASP A 77 -5.46 -3.07 9.40
N GLN A 78 -5.88 -3.48 10.58
CA GLN A 78 -6.01 -2.62 11.77
C GLN A 78 -5.17 -3.12 12.95
N ALA A 79 -4.28 -4.08 12.75
CA ALA A 79 -3.52 -4.72 13.82
C ALA A 79 -2.19 -4.02 14.11
N GLY A 80 -2.03 -3.52 15.34
CA GLY A 80 -0.81 -2.89 15.80
C GLY A 80 -0.63 -1.44 15.32
N ALA A 81 0.57 -0.90 15.48
CA ALA A 81 0.91 0.47 15.09
C ALA A 81 0.95 0.63 13.56
N ILE A 82 0.60 1.83 13.07
CA ILE A 82 0.52 2.13 11.63
C ILE A 82 1.85 1.88 10.92
N GLY A 83 2.99 2.19 11.53
CA GLY A 83 4.31 1.92 10.95
C GLY A 83 4.58 0.43 10.73
N LYS A 84 4.15 -0.44 11.67
CA LYS A 84 4.26 -1.91 11.50
C LYS A 84 3.36 -2.42 10.38
N ARG A 85 2.18 -1.82 10.20
CA ARG A 85 1.28 -2.15 9.10
C ARG A 85 1.87 -1.78 7.74
N TYR A 86 2.48 -0.61 7.62
CA TYR A 86 3.22 -0.24 6.42
C TYR A 86 4.33 -1.22 6.08
N ARG A 87 5.12 -1.66 7.09
CA ARG A 87 6.17 -2.66 6.90
C ARG A 87 5.63 -3.97 6.37
N ARG A 88 4.52 -4.49 6.93
CA ARG A 88 3.88 -5.72 6.41
C ARG A 88 3.43 -5.58 4.96
N GLN A 89 2.90 -4.42 4.58
CA GLN A 89 2.48 -4.17 3.21
C GLN A 89 3.67 -4.00 2.26
N ASP A 90 4.76 -3.38 2.70
CA ASP A 90 6.02 -3.32 1.94
C ASP A 90 6.59 -4.73 1.70
N GLU A 91 6.60 -5.61 2.73
CA GLU A 91 7.00 -7.01 2.64
C GLU A 91 6.08 -7.85 1.74
N ALA A 92 4.78 -7.60 1.75
CA ALA A 92 3.81 -8.25 0.87
C ALA A 92 3.88 -7.73 -0.58
N GLY A 93 4.57 -6.62 -0.81
CA GLY A 93 4.72 -6.00 -2.13
C GLY A 93 3.51 -5.18 -2.56
N THR A 94 2.68 -4.72 -1.63
CA THR A 94 1.51 -3.86 -1.90
C THR A 94 1.97 -2.46 -2.33
N PRO A 95 1.68 -2.01 -3.55
CA PRO A 95 2.22 -0.74 -4.06
C PRO A 95 1.61 0.49 -3.40
N PHE A 96 0.35 0.42 -2.95
CA PHE A 96 -0.37 1.56 -2.38
C PHE A 96 -0.98 1.23 -1.02
N CYS A 97 -0.82 2.16 -0.07
CA CYS A 97 -1.51 2.09 1.22
C CYS A 97 -2.37 3.35 1.39
N VAL A 98 -3.63 3.17 1.73
CA VAL A 98 -4.58 4.24 2.04
C VAL A 98 -4.75 4.30 3.55
N THR A 99 -4.40 5.42 4.17
CA THR A 99 -4.60 5.63 5.60
C THR A 99 -5.78 6.56 5.83
N VAL A 100 -6.70 6.09 6.69
CA VAL A 100 -7.88 6.82 7.10
C VAL A 100 -7.64 7.35 8.51
N ASP A 101 -7.62 8.65 8.65
CA ASP A 101 -7.34 9.39 9.88
C ASP A 101 -8.50 10.32 10.28
N TYR A 102 -8.29 11.15 11.29
CA TYR A 102 -9.33 12.07 11.77
C TYR A 102 -9.68 13.14 10.75
N ASP A 103 -8.71 13.65 10.00
CA ASP A 103 -8.95 14.62 8.92
C ASP A 103 -9.84 14.00 7.84
N SER A 104 -9.73 12.69 7.62
CA SER A 104 -10.57 11.97 6.66
C SER A 104 -12.07 12.07 6.97
N LYS A 105 -12.43 12.20 8.25
CA LYS A 105 -13.84 12.41 8.66
C LYS A 105 -14.30 13.84 8.47
N GLU A 106 -13.39 14.80 8.57
CA GLU A 106 -13.72 16.23 8.54
C GLU A 106 -13.79 16.75 7.10
N ASP A 107 -12.80 16.41 6.29
CA ASP A 107 -12.63 16.97 4.94
C ASP A 107 -12.83 15.95 3.80
N GLY A 108 -13.07 14.67 4.14
CA GLY A 108 -13.27 13.61 3.14
C GLY A 108 -12.01 13.25 2.35
N THR A 109 -10.83 13.60 2.84
CA THR A 109 -9.55 13.24 2.22
C THR A 109 -8.93 12.03 2.91
N VAL A 110 -8.06 11.32 2.21
CA VAL A 110 -7.29 10.19 2.77
C VAL A 110 -5.81 10.35 2.45
N THR A 111 -4.95 9.71 3.23
CA THR A 111 -3.52 9.67 2.93
C THR A 111 -3.22 8.48 2.02
N LEU A 112 -2.69 8.74 0.83
CA LEU A 112 -2.17 7.72 -0.08
C LEU A 112 -0.65 7.65 0.05
N ARG A 113 -0.13 6.48 0.45
CA ARG A 113 1.30 6.21 0.57
C ARG A 113 1.76 5.30 -0.55
N PHE A 114 2.88 5.65 -1.15
CA PHE A 114 3.56 4.88 -2.18
C PHE A 114 4.63 3.99 -1.54
N ARG A 115 4.61 2.67 -1.84
CA ARG A 115 5.59 1.69 -1.34
C ARG A 115 7.03 2.08 -1.69
N ASP A 116 7.28 2.41 -2.95
CA ASP A 116 8.63 2.55 -3.47
C ASP A 116 9.33 3.81 -2.94
N SER A 117 8.68 4.95 -2.98
CA SER A 117 9.21 6.22 -2.50
C SER A 117 8.96 6.50 -1.02
N MET A 118 8.06 5.76 -0.37
CA MET A 118 7.49 6.05 0.96
C MET A 118 6.78 7.42 1.07
N GLN A 119 6.66 8.14 -0.03
CA GLN A 119 5.94 9.42 -0.05
C GLN A 119 4.47 9.23 0.29
N GLN A 120 3.92 10.23 0.92
CA GLN A 120 2.51 10.30 1.30
C GLN A 120 1.91 11.58 0.75
N ILE A 121 0.73 11.46 0.15
CA ILE A 121 -0.04 12.59 -0.37
C ILE A 121 -1.47 12.53 0.15
N ARG A 122 -2.11 13.69 0.30
CA ARG A 122 -3.55 13.78 0.58
C ARG A 122 -4.33 13.74 -0.71
N VAL A 123 -5.36 12.89 -0.75
CA VAL A 123 -6.21 12.71 -1.93
C VAL A 123 -7.67 12.72 -1.49
N PRO A 124 -8.57 13.44 -2.15
CA PRO A 124 -10.01 13.33 -1.91
C PRO A 124 -10.49 11.90 -2.16
N ARG A 125 -11.38 11.38 -1.29
CA ARG A 125 -11.97 10.04 -1.44
C ARG A 125 -12.58 9.83 -2.83
N SER A 126 -13.26 10.85 -3.35
CA SER A 126 -13.90 10.81 -4.68
C SER A 126 -12.92 10.65 -5.84
N GLU A 127 -11.67 11.03 -5.67
CA GLU A 127 -10.63 10.96 -6.71
C GLU A 127 -9.68 9.78 -6.52
N LEU A 128 -9.79 9.05 -5.41
CA LEU A 128 -8.84 8.03 -4.98
C LEU A 128 -8.66 6.91 -6.01
N SER A 129 -9.74 6.32 -6.52
CA SER A 129 -9.68 5.27 -7.55
C SER A 129 -9.01 5.76 -8.83
N ASN A 130 -9.35 6.95 -9.29
CA ASN A 130 -8.76 7.53 -10.50
C ASN A 130 -7.27 7.83 -10.31
N ARG A 131 -6.90 8.31 -9.13
CA ARG A 131 -5.49 8.56 -8.79
C ARG A 131 -4.69 7.27 -8.83
N ILE A 132 -5.17 6.20 -8.18
CA ILE A 132 -4.50 4.90 -8.17
C ILE A 132 -4.38 4.34 -9.59
N ARG A 133 -5.43 4.40 -10.41
CA ARG A 133 -5.36 3.96 -11.82
C ARG A 133 -4.30 4.72 -12.62
N THR A 134 -4.19 6.02 -12.40
CA THR A 134 -3.18 6.86 -13.05
C THR A 134 -1.77 6.45 -12.63
N GLU A 135 -1.55 6.21 -11.34
CA GLU A 135 -0.26 5.77 -10.81
C GLU A 135 0.13 4.38 -11.35
N ILE A 136 -0.83 3.45 -11.45
CA ILE A 136 -0.59 2.13 -12.05
C ILE A 136 -0.18 2.25 -13.52
N LYS A 137 -0.89 3.10 -14.28
CA LYS A 137 -0.60 3.32 -15.72
C LYS A 137 0.77 3.92 -15.96
N ASN A 138 1.20 4.83 -15.08
CA ASN A 138 2.45 5.57 -15.20
C ASN A 138 3.59 4.95 -14.37
N TYR A 139 3.36 3.76 -13.79
CA TYR A 139 4.34 3.14 -12.92
C TYR A 139 5.65 2.87 -13.65
N THR A 140 6.72 3.37 -13.07
CA THR A 140 8.11 3.06 -13.47
C THR A 140 8.83 2.59 -12.22
N ARG A 141 9.46 1.42 -12.30
CA ARG A 141 10.31 0.93 -11.20
C ARG A 141 11.50 1.89 -11.03
N VAL A 142 11.68 2.38 -9.83
CA VAL A 142 12.81 3.25 -9.45
C VAL A 142 14.05 2.42 -9.21
#